data_16ea506132440eae06e2bb69bf7a24e2
#
_entry.id   16ea506132440eae06e2bb69bf7a24e2
#
_cell.length_a   1.000
_cell.length_b   1.000
_cell.length_c   1.000
_cell.angle_alpha   90.00
_cell.angle_beta   90.00
_cell.angle_gamma   90.00
#
_symmetry.space_group_name_H-M   'P 1'
#
loop_
_entity.id
_entity.type
_entity.pdbx_description
1 polymer ?
#
loop_
_entity_poly.entity_id
_entity_poly.type
_entity_poly.pdbx_seq_one_letter_code
_entity_poly.pdbx_strand_id
1 'polypeptide(L)'
;MSHKKAIAITCFVALMWSLAGFNIKMIEWSPYAIAAGRSLVAVILLAPMVLRKGFQKIDRYVIGGAICYAAFNYCFITSTTLTSSAIAIMMQYTAPIYVALLSWLFLRERVGWADIISVGFVFLGMIFFFLDSNSGGSLKGNIVSIFNGITFAGISIFLRLQKDGNPALSMYLGNVISAVA
;
A
#
# COMPACT_ATOMS: atom_id res chain seq x y z
N MET A 1 18.05 7.29 -15.39
CA MET A 1 18.06 5.80 -15.35
C MET A 1 17.57 5.29 -16.68
N SER A 2 18.20 4.25 -17.28
CA SER A 2 17.71 3.68 -18.55
C SER A 2 16.34 3.03 -18.37
N HIS A 3 15.44 3.16 -19.34
CA HIS A 3 14.09 2.59 -19.33
C HIS A 3 14.10 1.07 -19.03
N LYS A 4 15.04 0.33 -19.64
CA LYS A 4 15.22 -1.10 -19.38
C LYS A 4 15.58 -1.42 -17.91
N LYS A 5 16.43 -0.59 -17.28
CA LYS A 5 16.77 -0.74 -15.85
C LYS A 5 15.56 -0.46 -14.94
N ALA A 6 14.74 0.53 -15.30
CA ALA A 6 13.52 0.82 -14.54
C ALA A 6 12.54 -0.37 -14.59
N ILE A 7 12.31 -0.94 -15.75
CA ILE A 7 11.45 -2.13 -15.92
C ILE A 7 11.99 -3.31 -15.10
N ALA A 8 13.29 -3.61 -15.21
CA ALA A 8 13.89 -4.73 -14.47
C ALA A 8 13.74 -4.57 -12.95
N ILE A 9 13.97 -3.36 -12.42
CA ILE A 9 13.78 -3.06 -10.99
C ILE A 9 12.31 -3.23 -10.60
N THR A 10 11.38 -2.74 -11.41
CA THR A 10 9.92 -2.88 -11.14
C THR A 10 9.50 -4.34 -11.12
N CYS A 11 9.96 -5.15 -12.07
CA CYS A 11 9.70 -6.59 -12.09
C CYS A 11 10.27 -7.29 -10.85
N PHE A 12 11.50 -6.94 -10.45
CA PHE A 12 12.13 -7.50 -9.25
C PHE A 12 11.34 -7.14 -7.99
N VAL A 13 10.92 -5.88 -7.85
CA VAL A 13 10.06 -5.41 -6.71
C VAL A 13 8.73 -6.15 -6.71
N ALA A 14 8.10 -6.36 -7.87
CA ALA A 14 6.84 -7.09 -7.97
C ALA A 14 6.99 -8.55 -7.52
N LEU A 15 8.10 -9.21 -7.89
CA LEU A 15 8.42 -10.57 -7.41
C LEU A 15 8.62 -10.60 -5.89
N MET A 16 9.34 -9.65 -5.33
CA MET A 16 9.52 -9.55 -3.86
C MET A 16 8.19 -9.32 -3.14
N TRP A 17 7.30 -8.49 -3.70
CA TRP A 17 5.98 -8.26 -3.15
C TRP A 17 5.07 -9.50 -3.20
N SER A 18 5.18 -10.32 -4.24
CA SER A 18 4.39 -11.55 -4.35
C SER A 18 4.71 -12.55 -3.23
N LEU A 19 5.93 -12.53 -2.72
CA LEU A 19 6.35 -13.37 -1.59
C LEU A 19 5.92 -12.84 -0.23
N ALA A 20 5.50 -11.57 -0.14
CA ALA A 20 5.18 -10.94 1.15
C ALA A 20 4.01 -11.63 1.88
N GLY A 21 2.94 -11.96 1.14
CA GLY A 21 1.77 -12.63 1.72
C GLY A 21 2.09 -14.02 2.25
N PHE A 22 2.94 -14.76 1.54
CA PHE A 22 3.41 -16.07 1.97
C PHE A 22 4.27 -15.96 3.25
N ASN A 23 5.26 -15.06 3.24
CA ASN A 23 6.15 -14.86 4.38
C ASN A 23 5.38 -14.42 5.64
N ILE A 24 4.38 -13.55 5.53
CA ILE A 24 3.55 -13.14 6.67
C ILE A 24 2.84 -14.34 7.29
N LYS A 25 2.34 -15.28 6.50
CA LYS A 25 1.65 -16.48 7.00
C LYS A 25 2.57 -17.52 7.63
N MET A 26 3.84 -17.51 7.28
CA MET A 26 4.85 -18.41 7.85
C MET A 26 5.34 -17.96 9.23
N ILE A 27 5.07 -16.72 9.60
CA ILE A 27 5.51 -16.14 10.88
C ILE A 27 4.35 -16.27 11.90
N GLU A 28 4.56 -17.04 12.95
CA GLU A 28 3.57 -17.26 14.03
C GLU A 28 3.56 -16.12 15.06
N TRP A 29 3.79 -14.90 14.63
CA TRP A 29 3.73 -13.72 15.48
C TRP A 29 2.38 -13.01 15.35
N SER A 30 2.07 -12.16 16.32
CA SER A 30 0.91 -11.30 16.21
C SER A 30 1.05 -10.34 15.02
N PRO A 31 -0.04 -9.93 14.37
CA PRO A 31 -0.01 -8.97 13.26
C PRO A 31 0.75 -7.69 13.61
N TYR A 32 0.63 -7.22 14.86
CA TYR A 32 1.33 -6.05 15.35
C TYR A 32 2.83 -6.25 15.43
N ALA A 33 3.29 -7.39 15.95
CA ALA A 33 4.72 -7.72 16.01
C ALA A 33 5.35 -7.84 14.62
N ILE A 34 4.62 -8.41 13.65
CA ILE A 34 5.07 -8.49 12.26
C ILE A 34 5.17 -7.08 11.66
N ALA A 35 4.16 -6.22 11.90
CA ALA A 35 4.16 -4.84 11.42
C ALA A 35 5.34 -4.05 12.00
N ALA A 36 5.55 -4.13 13.32
CA ALA A 36 6.63 -3.45 14.00
C ALA A 36 8.01 -3.92 13.51
N GLY A 37 8.24 -5.23 13.43
CA GLY A 37 9.52 -5.81 12.98
C GLY A 37 9.87 -5.39 11.55
N ARG A 38 8.93 -5.48 10.60
CA ARG A 38 9.12 -5.01 9.23
C ARG A 38 9.45 -3.53 9.16
N SER A 39 8.71 -2.73 9.95
CA SER A 39 8.86 -1.29 9.97
C SER A 39 10.19 -0.86 10.57
N LEU A 40 10.69 -1.53 11.60
CA LEU A 40 12.03 -1.29 12.14
C LEU A 40 13.13 -1.50 11.09
N VAL A 41 13.07 -2.60 10.37
CA VAL A 41 14.01 -2.87 9.27
C VAL A 41 13.92 -1.78 8.20
N ALA A 42 12.69 -1.40 7.82
CA ALA A 42 12.48 -0.35 6.83
C ALA A 42 12.99 1.02 7.29
N VAL A 43 12.83 1.38 8.57
CA VAL A 43 13.39 2.61 9.17
C VAL A 43 14.90 2.63 9.04
N ILE A 44 15.59 1.53 9.41
CA ILE A 44 17.04 1.43 9.32
C ILE A 44 17.51 1.59 7.86
N LEU A 45 16.85 0.95 6.92
CA LEU A 45 17.21 1.00 5.50
C LEU A 45 16.91 2.36 4.84
N LEU A 46 15.85 3.03 5.25
CA LEU A 46 15.45 4.33 4.69
C LEU A 46 16.18 5.50 5.34
N ALA A 47 16.69 5.35 6.57
CA ALA A 47 17.37 6.40 7.31
C ALA A 47 18.49 7.08 6.50
N PRO A 48 19.43 6.36 5.85
CA PRO A 48 20.49 7.00 5.07
C PRO A 48 19.97 7.85 3.92
N MET A 49 18.86 7.41 3.29
CA MET A 49 18.26 8.14 2.17
C MET A 49 17.59 9.44 2.62
N VAL A 50 16.91 9.40 3.76
CA VAL A 50 16.23 10.57 4.33
C VAL A 50 17.25 11.55 4.89
N LEU A 51 18.27 11.08 5.62
CA LEU A 51 19.31 11.90 6.22
C LEU A 51 20.16 12.61 5.16
N ARG A 52 20.49 11.95 4.05
CA ARG A 52 21.27 12.57 2.95
C ARG A 52 20.54 13.73 2.27
N LYS A 53 19.19 13.66 2.18
CA LYS A 53 18.36 14.73 1.60
C LYS A 53 18.03 15.85 2.59
N GLY A 54 18.39 15.67 3.86
CA GLY A 54 17.99 16.56 4.96
C GLY A 54 16.51 16.40 5.33
N PHE A 55 16.19 16.76 6.57
CA PHE A 55 14.79 16.85 7.00
C PHE A 55 14.16 18.07 6.33
N GLN A 56 13.44 17.84 5.24
CA GLN A 56 12.60 18.89 4.64
C GLN A 56 11.43 19.21 5.58
N LYS A 57 10.79 20.38 5.37
CA LYS A 57 9.63 20.78 6.16
C LYS A 57 8.58 19.66 6.17
N ILE A 58 8.24 19.23 7.38
CA ILE A 58 7.13 18.29 7.60
C ILE A 58 5.85 19.10 7.43
N ASP A 59 5.22 18.98 6.28
CA ASP A 59 3.95 19.60 5.98
C ASP A 59 2.78 18.61 6.21
N ARG A 60 1.56 19.12 6.06
CA ARG A 60 0.34 18.32 6.22
C ARG A 60 0.27 17.11 5.27
N TYR A 61 0.88 17.20 4.11
CA TYR A 61 0.88 16.12 3.13
C TYR A 61 1.86 15.02 3.50
N VAL A 62 3.00 15.38 4.10
CA VAL A 62 3.96 14.42 4.66
C VAL A 62 3.31 13.64 5.81
N ILE A 63 2.64 14.35 6.73
CA ILE A 63 1.94 13.71 7.87
C ILE A 63 0.81 12.82 7.37
N GLY A 64 -0.04 13.31 6.46
CA GLY A 64 -1.12 12.52 5.87
C GLY A 64 -0.62 11.25 5.19
N GLY A 65 0.45 11.36 4.40
CA GLY A 65 1.10 10.22 3.77
C GLY A 65 1.67 9.21 4.77
N ALA A 66 2.28 9.69 5.86
CA ALA A 66 2.82 8.84 6.92
C ALA A 66 1.71 8.08 7.66
N ILE A 67 0.61 8.75 8.00
CA ILE A 67 -0.56 8.12 8.66
C ILE A 67 -1.20 7.07 7.74
N CYS A 68 -1.42 7.41 6.47
CA CYS A 68 -1.97 6.46 5.49
C CYS A 68 -1.04 5.25 5.31
N TYR A 69 0.28 5.46 5.30
CA TYR A 69 1.25 4.37 5.19
C TYR A 69 1.24 3.45 6.41
N ALA A 70 1.20 4.01 7.62
CA ALA A 70 1.10 3.23 8.84
C ALA A 70 -0.20 2.42 8.87
N ALA A 71 -1.33 3.05 8.59
CA ALA A 71 -2.63 2.39 8.52
C ALA A 71 -2.65 1.27 7.46
N PHE A 72 -2.09 1.52 6.27
CA PHE A 72 -1.94 0.52 5.21
C PHE A 72 -1.14 -0.69 5.70
N ASN A 73 -0.01 -0.47 6.37
CA ASN A 73 0.86 -1.54 6.85
C ASN A 73 0.12 -2.46 7.84
N TYR A 74 -0.60 -1.88 8.80
CA TYR A 74 -1.42 -2.64 9.74
C TYR A 74 -2.60 -3.34 9.07
N CYS A 75 -3.35 -2.65 8.23
CA CYS A 75 -4.48 -3.23 7.51
C CYS A 75 -4.04 -4.40 6.62
N PHE A 76 -2.92 -4.26 5.90
CA PHE A 76 -2.41 -5.31 5.04
C PHE A 76 -2.03 -6.58 5.81
N ILE A 77 -1.26 -6.43 6.90
CA ILE A 77 -0.84 -7.59 7.70
C ILE A 77 -2.04 -8.22 8.39
N THR A 78 -2.89 -7.42 9.03
CA THR A 78 -4.09 -7.92 9.71
C THR A 78 -5.05 -8.62 8.75
N SER A 79 -5.27 -8.06 7.57
CA SER A 79 -6.13 -8.71 6.57
C SER A 79 -5.51 -10.04 6.10
N THR A 80 -4.21 -10.07 5.83
CA THR A 80 -3.50 -11.27 5.40
C THR A 80 -3.54 -12.39 6.45
N THR A 81 -3.55 -12.05 7.75
CA THR A 81 -3.66 -13.04 8.84
C THR A 81 -5.09 -13.49 9.07
N LEU A 82 -6.09 -12.61 8.91
CA LEU A 82 -7.51 -12.91 9.16
C LEU A 82 -8.23 -13.54 7.97
N THR A 83 -7.72 -13.37 6.75
CA THR A 83 -8.29 -13.95 5.54
C THR A 83 -7.20 -14.62 4.69
N SER A 84 -7.51 -15.02 3.45
CA SER A 84 -6.46 -15.52 2.56
C SER A 84 -5.59 -14.38 2.04
N SER A 85 -4.29 -14.64 1.85
CA SER A 85 -3.38 -13.65 1.25
C SER A 85 -3.86 -13.20 -0.12
N ALA A 86 -4.50 -14.11 -0.87
CA ALA A 86 -5.06 -13.81 -2.18
C ALA A 86 -6.20 -12.79 -2.08
N ILE A 87 -7.14 -12.96 -1.13
CA ILE A 87 -8.25 -12.01 -0.91
C ILE A 87 -7.69 -10.64 -0.47
N ALA A 88 -6.74 -10.63 0.49
CA ALA A 88 -6.14 -9.39 0.96
C ALA A 88 -5.47 -8.59 -0.17
N ILE A 89 -4.75 -9.27 -1.06
CA ILE A 89 -4.10 -8.65 -2.22
C ILE A 89 -5.13 -8.22 -3.27
N MET A 90 -6.12 -9.06 -3.57
CA MET A 90 -7.17 -8.72 -4.53
C MET A 90 -7.96 -7.49 -4.09
N MET A 91 -8.31 -7.38 -2.81
CA MET A 91 -8.98 -6.19 -2.28
C MET A 91 -8.09 -4.95 -2.34
N GLN A 92 -6.78 -5.08 -2.26
CA GLN A 92 -5.85 -3.98 -2.48
C GLN A 92 -5.90 -3.47 -3.92
N TYR A 93 -6.15 -4.34 -4.90
CA TYR A 93 -6.31 -3.93 -6.31
C TYR A 93 -7.58 -3.11 -6.58
N THR A 94 -8.48 -2.92 -5.61
CA THR A 94 -9.54 -1.91 -5.68
C THR A 94 -9.01 -0.48 -5.53
N ALA A 95 -7.77 -0.30 -5.07
CA ALA A 95 -7.16 1.01 -4.86
C ALA A 95 -7.29 1.98 -6.06
N PRO A 96 -7.17 1.58 -7.33
CA PRO A 96 -7.38 2.49 -8.46
C PRO A 96 -8.74 3.21 -8.45
N ILE A 97 -9.79 2.56 -7.92
CA ILE A 97 -11.13 3.15 -7.77
C ILE A 97 -11.07 4.31 -6.78
N TYR A 98 -10.48 4.05 -5.62
CA TYR A 98 -10.33 5.07 -4.57
C TYR A 98 -9.36 6.17 -5.01
N VAL A 99 -8.30 5.84 -5.76
CA VAL A 99 -7.39 6.82 -6.35
C VAL A 99 -8.15 7.73 -7.33
N ALA A 100 -8.96 7.18 -8.23
CA ALA A 100 -9.76 7.96 -9.17
C ALA A 100 -10.72 8.91 -8.43
N LEU A 101 -11.44 8.40 -7.42
CA LEU A 101 -12.36 9.19 -6.60
C LEU A 101 -11.63 10.29 -5.82
N LEU A 102 -10.53 9.96 -5.16
CA LEU A 102 -9.74 10.91 -4.37
C LEU A 102 -9.02 11.93 -5.26
N SER A 103 -8.54 11.53 -6.45
CA SER A 103 -7.94 12.45 -7.43
C SER A 103 -8.96 13.46 -7.92
N TRP A 104 -10.18 13.03 -8.22
CA TRP A 104 -11.26 13.94 -8.58
C TRP A 104 -11.58 14.92 -7.43
N LEU A 105 -11.65 14.42 -6.18
CA LEU A 105 -12.03 15.23 -5.02
C LEU A 105 -10.91 16.20 -4.58
N PHE A 106 -9.66 15.73 -4.49
CA PHE A 106 -8.54 16.49 -3.91
C PHE A 106 -7.69 17.21 -4.96
N LEU A 107 -7.46 16.59 -6.12
CA LEU A 107 -6.64 17.15 -7.18
C LEU A 107 -7.47 17.84 -8.26
N ARG A 108 -8.82 17.68 -8.23
CA ARG A 108 -9.74 18.17 -9.26
C ARG A 108 -9.38 17.68 -10.67
N GLU A 109 -8.70 16.55 -10.76
CA GLU A 109 -8.37 15.90 -12.04
C GLU A 109 -9.61 15.18 -12.58
N ARG A 110 -9.79 15.24 -13.89
CA ARG A 110 -10.88 14.50 -14.54
C ARG A 110 -10.46 13.05 -14.75
N VAL A 111 -11.33 12.12 -14.32
CA VAL A 111 -11.13 10.69 -14.59
C VAL A 111 -11.25 10.47 -16.10
N GLY A 112 -10.22 9.93 -16.71
CA GLY A 112 -10.20 9.61 -18.14
C GLY A 112 -10.96 8.32 -18.47
N TRP A 113 -11.40 8.17 -19.71
CA TRP A 113 -12.02 6.93 -20.18
C TRP A 113 -11.12 5.71 -20.01
N ALA A 114 -9.80 5.89 -20.17
CA ALA A 114 -8.81 4.83 -19.95
C ALA A 114 -8.81 4.34 -18.49
N ASP A 115 -8.98 5.25 -17.53
CA ASP A 115 -9.04 4.91 -16.09
C ASP A 115 -10.32 4.11 -15.79
N ILE A 116 -11.47 4.52 -16.37
CA ILE A 116 -12.76 3.83 -16.19
C ILE A 116 -12.69 2.40 -16.77
N ILE A 117 -12.12 2.24 -17.97
CA ILE A 117 -11.95 0.93 -18.61
C ILE A 117 -11.02 0.05 -17.76
N SER A 118 -9.89 0.59 -17.28
CA SER A 118 -8.95 -0.14 -16.43
C SER A 118 -9.60 -0.61 -15.13
N VAL A 119 -10.37 0.24 -14.48
CA VAL A 119 -11.17 -0.09 -13.29
C VAL A 119 -12.18 -1.20 -13.61
N GLY A 120 -12.86 -1.12 -14.76
CA GLY A 120 -13.80 -2.16 -15.21
C GLY A 120 -13.14 -3.53 -15.34
N PHE A 121 -11.95 -3.60 -15.95
CA PHE A 121 -11.18 -4.86 -16.06
C PHE A 121 -10.74 -5.41 -14.69
N VAL A 122 -10.35 -4.54 -13.76
CA VAL A 122 -10.02 -4.96 -12.38
C VAL A 122 -11.24 -5.59 -11.73
N PHE A 123 -12.43 -4.97 -11.84
CA PHE A 123 -13.67 -5.53 -11.30
C PHE A 123 -14.03 -6.87 -11.91
N LEU A 124 -13.93 -7.01 -13.23
CA LEU A 124 -14.18 -8.28 -13.91
C LEU A 124 -13.23 -9.38 -13.39
N GLY A 125 -11.95 -9.09 -13.29
CA GLY A 125 -10.98 -10.03 -12.70
C GLY A 125 -11.32 -10.43 -11.26
N MET A 126 -11.76 -9.48 -10.44
CA MET A 126 -12.21 -9.74 -9.06
C MET A 126 -13.46 -10.63 -9.03
N ILE A 127 -14.46 -10.38 -9.89
CA ILE A 127 -15.67 -11.20 -9.97
C ILE A 127 -15.29 -12.65 -10.29
N PHE A 128 -14.48 -12.88 -11.33
CA PHE A 128 -14.03 -14.23 -11.68
C PHE A 128 -13.27 -14.91 -10.54
N PHE A 129 -12.40 -14.16 -9.84
CA PHE A 129 -11.68 -14.68 -8.70
C PHE A 129 -12.62 -15.11 -7.56
N PHE A 130 -13.65 -14.30 -7.23
CA PHE A 130 -14.59 -14.64 -6.17
C PHE A 130 -15.58 -15.73 -6.54
N LEU A 131 -15.90 -15.90 -7.81
CA LEU A 131 -16.74 -17.01 -8.27
C LEU A 131 -16.04 -18.36 -8.14
N ASP A 132 -14.71 -18.40 -8.36
CA ASP A 132 -13.92 -19.63 -8.26
C ASP A 132 -13.44 -19.92 -6.82
N SER A 133 -13.39 -18.91 -5.97
CA SER A 133 -12.85 -19.08 -4.64
C SER A 133 -13.89 -19.60 -3.66
N ASN A 134 -13.76 -20.87 -3.29
CA ASN A 134 -14.33 -21.47 -2.06
C ASN A 134 -13.67 -20.84 -0.80
N SER A 135 -13.33 -19.57 -0.89
CA SER A 135 -12.50 -18.84 0.06
C SER A 135 -13.35 -18.37 1.23
N GLY A 136 -13.51 -19.25 2.21
CA GLY A 136 -14.05 -18.95 3.53
C GLY A 136 -13.17 -17.96 4.30
N GLY A 137 -12.94 -16.80 3.76
CA GLY A 137 -12.27 -15.71 4.45
C GLY A 137 -13.16 -15.16 5.57
N SER A 138 -12.55 -14.76 6.69
CA SER A 138 -13.26 -14.08 7.76
C SER A 138 -13.87 -12.76 7.27
N LEU A 139 -15.17 -12.52 7.58
CA LEU A 139 -15.82 -11.25 7.27
C LEU A 139 -15.02 -10.05 7.80
N LYS A 140 -14.45 -10.19 9.01
CA LYS A 140 -13.57 -9.17 9.61
C LYS A 140 -12.32 -8.92 8.74
N GLY A 141 -11.68 -9.98 8.25
CA GLY A 141 -10.52 -9.89 7.37
C GLY A 141 -10.87 -9.19 6.05
N ASN A 142 -12.02 -9.48 5.47
CA ASN A 142 -12.49 -8.86 4.23
C ASN A 142 -12.77 -7.36 4.41
N ILE A 143 -13.39 -6.96 5.53
CA ILE A 143 -13.61 -5.55 5.86
C ILE A 143 -12.27 -4.81 6.02
N VAL A 144 -11.32 -5.39 6.75
CA VAL A 144 -9.97 -4.80 6.90
C VAL A 144 -9.26 -4.69 5.55
N SER A 145 -9.48 -5.65 4.64
CA SER A 145 -8.93 -5.60 3.28
C SER A 145 -9.48 -4.43 2.44
N ILE A 146 -10.74 -4.03 2.63
CA ILE A 146 -11.29 -2.83 1.99
C ILE A 146 -10.56 -1.58 2.49
N PHE A 147 -10.38 -1.45 3.81
CA PHE A 147 -9.61 -0.35 4.38
C PHE A 147 -8.15 -0.33 3.90
N ASN A 148 -7.55 -1.51 3.66
CA ASN A 148 -6.23 -1.62 3.05
C ASN A 148 -6.19 -0.96 1.66
N GLY A 149 -7.19 -1.20 0.80
CA GLY A 149 -7.30 -0.55 -0.51
C GLY A 149 -7.44 0.98 -0.40
N ILE A 150 -8.27 1.46 0.53
CA ILE A 150 -8.48 2.91 0.77
C ILE A 150 -7.20 3.58 1.26
N THR A 151 -6.50 2.99 2.23
CA THR A 151 -5.26 3.55 2.77
C THR A 151 -4.13 3.54 1.74
N PHE A 152 -4.05 2.51 0.88
CA PHE A 152 -3.12 2.47 -0.24
C PHE A 152 -3.39 3.57 -1.27
N ALA A 153 -4.66 3.83 -1.57
CA ALA A 153 -5.02 4.97 -2.41
C ALA A 153 -4.64 6.31 -1.77
N GLY A 154 -4.86 6.45 -0.45
CA GLY A 154 -4.43 7.61 0.32
C GLY A 154 -2.92 7.86 0.22
N ILE A 155 -2.10 6.81 0.37
CA ILE A 155 -0.64 6.91 0.14
C ILE A 155 -0.36 7.49 -1.25
N SER A 156 -0.97 6.91 -2.29
CA SER A 156 -0.74 7.32 -3.69
C SER A 156 -1.06 8.81 -3.90
N ILE A 157 -2.16 9.30 -3.34
CA ILE A 157 -2.56 10.71 -3.43
C ILE A 157 -1.59 11.62 -2.67
N PHE A 158 -1.24 11.28 -1.41
CA PHE A 158 -0.33 12.11 -0.63
C PHE A 158 1.09 12.13 -1.22
N LEU A 159 1.59 11.02 -1.76
CA LEU A 159 2.88 10.99 -2.46
C LEU A 159 2.84 11.85 -3.74
N ARG A 160 1.72 11.87 -4.45
CA ARG A 160 1.53 12.68 -5.63
C ARG A 160 1.49 14.19 -5.30
N LEU A 161 0.87 14.55 -4.17
CA LEU A 161 0.88 15.93 -3.66
C LEU A 161 2.26 16.39 -3.18
N GLN A 162 3.18 15.46 -2.94
CA GLN A 162 4.57 15.70 -2.52
C GLN A 162 5.58 15.57 -3.67
N LYS A 163 5.15 15.63 -4.94
CA LYS A 163 6.03 15.42 -6.11
C LYS A 163 7.29 16.32 -6.12
N ASP A 164 7.18 17.53 -5.58
CA ASP A 164 8.26 18.53 -5.51
C ASP A 164 9.03 18.46 -4.17
N GLY A 165 8.65 17.51 -3.29
CA GLY A 165 9.21 17.32 -1.96
C GLY A 165 10.04 16.03 -1.82
N ASN A 166 10.00 15.46 -0.63
CA ASN A 166 10.66 14.19 -0.32
C ASN A 166 9.63 13.10 0.07
N PRO A 167 9.03 12.39 -0.91
CA PRO A 167 8.07 11.33 -0.63
C PRO A 167 8.61 10.21 0.28
N ALA A 168 9.94 10.00 0.27
CA ALA A 168 10.59 9.01 1.14
C ALA A 168 10.45 9.38 2.63
N LEU A 169 10.31 10.67 2.97
CA LEU A 169 10.09 11.11 4.34
C LEU A 169 8.75 10.63 4.88
N SER A 170 7.68 10.67 4.08
CA SER A 170 6.36 10.12 4.49
C SER A 170 6.43 8.61 4.75
N MET A 171 7.11 7.87 3.88
CA MET A 171 7.30 6.43 4.07
C MET A 171 8.15 6.13 5.30
N TYR A 172 9.20 6.91 5.54
CA TYR A 172 10.05 6.79 6.72
C TYR A 172 9.26 7.03 8.00
N LEU A 173 8.54 8.17 8.09
CA LEU A 173 7.72 8.49 9.25
C LEU A 173 6.59 7.48 9.46
N GLY A 174 5.96 7.01 8.40
CA GLY A 174 4.94 5.97 8.47
C GLY A 174 5.48 4.65 9.02
N ASN A 175 6.71 4.27 8.66
CA ASN A 175 7.38 3.11 9.26
C ASN A 175 7.76 3.37 10.73
N VAL A 176 8.19 4.57 11.09
CA VAL A 176 8.44 4.94 12.50
C VAL A 176 7.16 4.79 13.31
N ILE A 177 6.03 5.33 12.84
CA ILE A 177 4.73 5.17 13.50
C ILE A 177 4.38 3.67 13.64
N SER A 178 4.52 2.90 12.55
CA SER A 178 4.22 1.46 12.58
C SER A 178 5.16 0.63 13.47
N ALA A 179 6.34 1.12 13.76
CA ALA A 179 7.29 0.42 14.62
C ALA A 179 7.02 0.64 16.12
N VAL A 180 6.35 1.76 16.46
CA VAL A 180 6.11 2.19 17.84
C VAL A 180 4.69 1.87 18.33
N ALA A 181 3.73 1.79 17.41
CA ALA A 181 2.31 1.52 17.71
C ALA A 181 2.01 0.03 17.85
#